data_1bcb4816203189b47486faf4e3592f48
#
_entry.id   1bcb4816203189b47486faf4e3592f48
#
_cell.length_a   1.000
_cell.length_b   1.000
_cell.length_c   1.000
_cell.angle_alpha   90.00
_cell.angle_beta   90.00
_cell.angle_gamma   90.00
#
_symmetry.space_group_name_H-M   'P 1'
#
loop_
_entity.id
_entity.type
_entity.pdbx_description
1 polymer ?
#
loop_
_entity_poly.entity_id
_entity_poly.type
_entity_poly.pdbx_seq_one_letter_code
_entity_poly.pdbx_strand_id
1 'polypeptide(L)'
;SRPELIAAVLGRGFGFHHAEPSYLMVNKWLPGGESPLPANASHSVGVGVICVNSDDQILVVQEASGPAALRQSKTGTAFWKLPTGLVNQGEDLCAAAVRETREETGIDVDFVQLASIRDGHKALHGKDNLFCVCIVKPRTSKIRVQTSELADARWMPVDEFLALPYYAPATAYGELNRAAIDCLRGRRGGLSGHSLPEKFRPGETRIYVGQPSGDGPSCASRL
;
A
#
# COMPACT_ATOMS: atom_id res chain seq x y z
N SER A 1 20.52 -7.40 -25.57
CA SER A 1 19.19 -7.12 -26.13
C SER A 1 19.31 -6.97 -27.65
N ARG A 2 18.31 -7.43 -28.39
CA ARG A 2 18.23 -7.31 -29.85
C ARG A 2 16.97 -6.56 -30.22
N PRO A 3 16.98 -5.22 -30.15
CA PRO A 3 15.78 -4.42 -30.42
C PRO A 3 15.24 -4.56 -31.84
N GLU A 4 16.09 -4.92 -32.79
CA GLU A 4 15.69 -5.22 -34.19
C GLU A 4 14.70 -6.38 -34.32
N LEU A 5 14.67 -7.30 -33.34
CA LEU A 5 13.72 -8.43 -33.36
C LEU A 5 12.29 -7.99 -33.02
N ILE A 6 12.11 -6.86 -32.33
CA ILE A 6 10.79 -6.38 -31.90
C ILE A 6 9.89 -6.16 -33.14
N ALA A 7 10.36 -5.41 -34.12
CA ALA A 7 9.61 -5.17 -35.36
C ALA A 7 9.28 -6.47 -36.11
N ALA A 8 10.22 -7.42 -36.14
CA ALA A 8 10.04 -8.69 -36.83
C ALA A 8 8.96 -9.57 -36.16
N VAL A 9 8.88 -9.61 -34.81
CA VAL A 9 7.85 -10.42 -34.12
C VAL A 9 6.49 -9.75 -34.18
N LEU A 10 6.41 -8.44 -34.05
CA LEU A 10 5.16 -7.68 -34.19
C LEU A 10 4.60 -7.84 -35.62
N GLY A 11 5.45 -7.78 -36.67
CA GLY A 11 5.06 -8.02 -38.05
C GLY A 11 4.52 -9.43 -38.32
N ARG A 12 4.76 -10.39 -37.42
CA ARG A 12 4.18 -11.74 -37.44
C ARG A 12 2.93 -11.88 -36.55
N GLY A 13 2.40 -10.77 -36.04
CA GLY A 13 1.18 -10.71 -35.24
C GLY A 13 1.34 -11.13 -33.79
N PHE A 14 2.56 -11.03 -33.22
CA PHE A 14 2.74 -11.09 -31.77
C PHE A 14 2.34 -9.75 -31.15
N GLY A 15 1.74 -9.79 -29.96
CA GLY A 15 1.41 -8.61 -29.14
C GLY A 15 2.36 -8.47 -27.95
N PHE A 16 2.50 -7.25 -27.45
CA PHE A 16 3.22 -7.02 -26.19
C PHE A 16 2.44 -7.59 -25.02
N HIS A 17 3.13 -8.27 -24.11
CA HIS A 17 2.56 -8.74 -22.86
C HIS A 17 3.08 -7.89 -21.68
N HIS A 18 4.38 -7.93 -21.40
CA HIS A 18 5.01 -7.12 -20.34
C HIS A 18 6.51 -6.96 -20.62
N ALA A 19 7.14 -6.05 -19.89
CA ALA A 19 8.59 -5.85 -19.91
C ALA A 19 9.15 -5.95 -18.50
N GLU A 20 10.33 -6.53 -18.39
CA GLU A 20 11.18 -6.59 -17.22
C GLU A 20 12.56 -5.98 -17.54
N PRO A 21 13.41 -5.65 -16.55
CA PRO A 21 14.71 -5.03 -16.83
C PRO A 21 15.58 -5.78 -17.81
N SER A 22 15.45 -7.11 -17.93
CA SER A 22 16.29 -7.97 -18.78
C SER A 22 15.59 -8.51 -20.02
N TYR A 23 14.26 -8.39 -20.15
CA TYR A 23 13.53 -8.93 -21.30
C TYR A 23 12.22 -8.20 -21.58
N LEU A 24 11.75 -8.35 -22.82
CA LEU A 24 10.41 -8.00 -23.27
C LEU A 24 9.67 -9.29 -23.61
N MET A 25 8.53 -9.52 -22.95
CA MET A 25 7.64 -10.65 -23.28
C MET A 25 6.64 -10.25 -24.36
N VAL A 26 6.61 -11.01 -25.42
CA VAL A 26 5.59 -10.94 -26.47
C VAL A 26 4.90 -12.29 -26.61
N ASN A 27 3.62 -12.30 -26.91
CA ASN A 27 2.86 -13.53 -27.09
C ASN A 27 1.96 -13.47 -28.34
N LYS A 28 1.55 -14.64 -28.80
CA LYS A 28 0.59 -14.80 -29.88
C LYS A 28 -0.18 -16.11 -29.67
N TRP A 29 -1.50 -16.03 -29.66
CA TRP A 29 -2.34 -17.21 -29.68
C TRP A 29 -2.38 -17.75 -31.11
N LEU A 30 -2.00 -19.02 -31.31
CA LEU A 30 -1.91 -19.64 -32.66
C LEU A 30 -3.20 -20.34 -33.10
N PRO A 31 -3.95 -21.05 -32.21
CA PRO A 31 -5.23 -21.63 -32.54
C PRO A 31 -6.28 -20.57 -32.91
N GLY A 32 -7.35 -20.99 -33.61
CA GLY A 32 -8.50 -20.11 -33.84
C GLY A 32 -9.27 -19.77 -32.56
N GLY A 33 -10.06 -18.68 -32.57
CA GLY A 33 -10.87 -18.22 -31.45
C GLY A 33 -10.15 -17.23 -30.53
N GLU A 34 -10.81 -16.90 -29.43
CA GLU A 34 -10.25 -15.98 -28.40
C GLU A 34 -9.08 -16.62 -27.67
N SER A 35 -8.07 -15.79 -27.34
CA SER A 35 -6.89 -16.24 -26.61
C SER A 35 -7.20 -16.46 -25.13
N PRO A 36 -6.98 -17.67 -24.59
CA PRO A 36 -7.08 -17.92 -23.15
C PRO A 36 -5.80 -17.56 -22.37
N LEU A 37 -4.80 -17.00 -23.06
CA LEU A 37 -3.56 -16.61 -22.38
C LEU A 37 -3.84 -15.50 -21.36
N PRO A 38 -3.26 -15.60 -20.15
CA PRO A 38 -3.43 -14.57 -19.13
C PRO A 38 -2.97 -13.21 -19.65
N ALA A 39 -3.73 -12.18 -19.31
CA ALA A 39 -3.28 -10.81 -19.52
C ALA A 39 -2.11 -10.46 -18.58
N ASN A 40 -1.41 -9.35 -18.90
CA ASN A 40 -0.45 -8.76 -17.96
C ASN A 40 -1.14 -8.41 -16.62
N ALA A 41 -0.37 -8.40 -15.53
CA ALA A 41 -0.85 -8.03 -14.22
C ALA A 41 -1.70 -6.74 -14.25
N SER A 42 -2.90 -6.82 -13.68
CA SER A 42 -3.89 -5.73 -13.72
C SER A 42 -3.69 -4.71 -12.61
N HIS A 43 -3.04 -5.09 -11.49
CA HIS A 43 -2.93 -4.28 -10.29
C HIS A 43 -1.48 -3.98 -9.92
N SER A 44 -1.25 -2.78 -9.42
CA SER A 44 -0.18 -2.46 -8.48
C SER A 44 -0.70 -2.65 -7.04
N VAL A 45 0.20 -2.90 -6.10
CA VAL A 45 -0.14 -3.00 -4.67
C VAL A 45 0.57 -1.89 -3.93
N GLY A 46 -0.19 -1.14 -3.14
CA GLY A 46 0.35 -0.09 -2.29
C GLY A 46 0.00 -0.31 -0.83
N VAL A 47 0.79 0.24 0.05
CA VAL A 47 0.53 0.26 1.50
C VAL A 47 0.34 1.68 1.98
N GLY A 48 -0.58 1.86 2.94
CA GLY A 48 -0.70 3.03 3.78
C GLY A 48 -0.58 2.63 5.24
N VAL A 49 0.02 3.47 6.07
CA VAL A 49 0.40 3.08 7.42
C VAL A 49 -0.31 3.93 8.47
N ILE A 50 -1.12 3.29 9.31
CA ILE A 50 -1.65 3.86 10.55
C ILE A 50 -0.64 3.57 11.66
N CYS A 51 0.07 4.60 12.07
CA CYS A 51 1.03 4.58 13.17
C CYS A 51 0.58 5.60 14.22
N VAL A 52 0.12 5.12 15.38
CA VAL A 52 -0.38 5.98 16.47
C VAL A 52 0.51 5.77 17.68
N ASN A 53 0.92 6.88 18.33
CA ASN A 53 1.74 6.87 19.54
C ASN A 53 0.87 6.81 20.81
N SER A 54 1.52 6.79 21.99
CA SER A 54 0.85 6.75 23.30
C SER A 54 0.01 8.00 23.61
N ASP A 55 0.24 9.11 22.92
CA ASP A 55 -0.46 10.37 23.12
C ASP A 55 -1.68 10.53 22.19
N ASP A 56 -2.15 9.41 21.58
CA ASP A 56 -3.22 9.34 20.57
C ASP A 56 -2.97 10.26 19.36
N GLN A 57 -1.69 10.35 18.93
CA GLN A 57 -1.29 11.10 17.76
C GLN A 57 -0.89 10.13 16.64
N ILE A 58 -1.38 10.40 15.46
CA ILE A 58 -1.07 9.63 14.22
C ILE A 58 0.10 10.27 13.47
N LEU A 59 0.99 9.44 12.98
CA LEU A 59 2.08 9.86 12.11
C LEU A 59 1.54 10.23 10.74
N VAL A 60 1.79 11.47 10.30
CA VAL A 60 1.35 11.98 9.00
C VAL A 60 2.49 12.64 8.26
N VAL A 61 2.40 12.62 6.94
CA VAL A 61 3.42 13.16 6.03
C VAL A 61 2.82 14.11 5.00
N GLN A 62 3.65 14.97 4.45
CA GLN A 62 3.34 15.89 3.35
C GLN A 62 4.29 15.63 2.20
N GLU A 63 3.77 15.38 0.99
CA GLU A 63 4.61 15.20 -0.20
C GLU A 63 5.21 16.52 -0.67
N ALA A 64 6.48 16.50 -1.06
CA ALA A 64 7.18 17.65 -1.67
C ALA A 64 6.80 17.82 -3.15
N SER A 65 6.36 16.75 -3.82
CA SER A 65 6.01 16.71 -5.25
C SER A 65 4.83 15.76 -5.49
N GLY A 66 4.38 15.66 -6.75
CA GLY A 66 3.34 14.71 -7.13
C GLY A 66 1.91 15.22 -6.92
N PRO A 67 0.89 14.34 -7.04
CA PRO A 67 -0.52 14.73 -7.01
C PRO A 67 -0.98 15.38 -5.71
N ALA A 68 -0.44 14.96 -4.56
CA ALA A 68 -0.77 15.53 -3.25
C ALA A 68 -0.22 16.96 -3.10
N ALA A 69 1.04 17.19 -3.50
CA ALA A 69 1.64 18.50 -3.50
C ALA A 69 0.94 19.47 -4.48
N LEU A 70 0.52 18.97 -5.67
CA LEU A 70 -0.28 19.74 -6.63
C LEU A 70 -1.66 20.13 -6.07
N ARG A 71 -2.30 19.24 -5.31
CA ARG A 71 -3.57 19.53 -4.63
C ARG A 71 -3.38 20.64 -3.60
N GLN A 72 -2.35 20.55 -2.77
CA GLN A 72 -2.00 21.56 -1.79
C GLN A 72 -1.75 22.93 -2.46
N SER A 73 -0.98 22.96 -3.55
CA SER A 73 -0.71 24.19 -4.31
C SER A 73 -1.99 24.85 -4.85
N LYS A 74 -2.99 24.03 -5.27
CA LYS A 74 -4.27 24.53 -5.78
C LYS A 74 -5.23 25.03 -4.69
N THR A 75 -5.21 24.42 -3.52
CA THR A 75 -6.16 24.72 -2.43
C THR A 75 -5.59 25.68 -1.40
N GLY A 76 -4.28 25.90 -1.37
CA GLY A 76 -3.57 26.63 -0.33
C GLY A 76 -3.59 25.94 1.04
N THR A 77 -4.14 24.73 1.12
CA THR A 77 -4.27 23.97 2.37
C THR A 77 -3.29 22.80 2.36
N ALA A 78 -2.54 22.65 3.44
CA ALA A 78 -1.62 21.54 3.63
C ALA A 78 -2.33 20.19 3.48
N PHE A 79 -1.81 19.30 2.63
CA PHE A 79 -2.37 17.96 2.42
C PHE A 79 -1.59 16.93 3.22
N TRP A 80 -2.07 16.64 4.43
CA TRP A 80 -1.51 15.62 5.31
C TRP A 80 -2.09 14.25 5.00
N LYS A 81 -1.23 13.26 4.81
CA LYS A 81 -1.62 11.88 4.52
C LYS A 81 -0.87 10.89 5.40
N LEU A 82 -1.30 9.65 5.38
CA LEU A 82 -0.55 8.53 5.94
C LEU A 82 0.80 8.38 5.21
N PRO A 83 1.84 7.86 5.85
CA PRO A 83 2.99 7.30 5.15
C PRO A 83 2.51 6.22 4.17
N THR A 84 3.01 6.25 2.91
CA THR A 84 2.53 5.36 1.85
C THR A 84 3.62 5.03 0.87
N GLY A 85 3.57 3.83 0.28
CA GLY A 85 4.42 3.47 -0.83
C GLY A 85 3.93 2.25 -1.58
N LEU A 86 4.66 1.87 -2.62
CA LEU A 86 4.39 0.67 -3.40
C LEU A 86 5.08 -0.54 -2.76
N VAL A 87 4.42 -1.67 -2.86
CA VAL A 87 5.01 -2.97 -2.50
C VAL A 87 5.92 -3.41 -3.64
N ASN A 88 7.18 -3.72 -3.33
CA ASN A 88 8.14 -4.20 -4.32
C ASN A 88 7.84 -5.66 -4.71
N GLN A 89 8.31 -6.06 -5.89
CA GLN A 89 8.21 -7.45 -6.32
C GLN A 89 8.91 -8.38 -5.33
N GLY A 90 8.18 -9.39 -4.82
CA GLY A 90 8.70 -10.32 -3.83
C GLY A 90 8.72 -9.80 -2.39
N GLU A 91 8.17 -8.62 -2.12
CA GLU A 91 8.09 -8.03 -0.79
C GLU A 91 6.72 -8.33 -0.14
N ASP A 92 6.72 -8.67 1.15
CA ASP A 92 5.49 -8.81 1.93
C ASP A 92 4.86 -7.45 2.26
N LEU A 93 3.53 -7.38 2.36
CA LEU A 93 2.81 -6.16 2.77
C LEU A 93 3.31 -5.58 4.10
N CYS A 94 3.60 -6.46 5.07
CA CYS A 94 4.12 -6.03 6.37
C CYS A 94 5.54 -5.46 6.27
N ALA A 95 6.39 -6.03 5.42
CA ALA A 95 7.75 -5.54 5.19
C ALA A 95 7.70 -4.17 4.49
N ALA A 96 6.85 -4.02 3.46
CA ALA A 96 6.63 -2.75 2.79
C ALA A 96 6.15 -1.66 3.75
N ALA A 97 5.17 -1.95 4.62
CA ALA A 97 4.67 -0.98 5.61
C ALA A 97 5.76 -0.51 6.58
N VAL A 98 6.60 -1.42 7.06
CA VAL A 98 7.75 -1.11 7.95
C VAL A 98 8.80 -0.30 7.19
N ARG A 99 9.16 -0.70 5.99
CA ARG A 99 10.17 -0.03 5.15
C ARG A 99 9.74 1.40 4.82
N GLU A 100 8.53 1.60 4.27
CA GLU A 100 8.03 2.92 3.89
C GLU A 100 7.95 3.87 5.10
N THR A 101 7.46 3.38 6.26
CA THR A 101 7.45 4.22 7.47
C THR A 101 8.85 4.67 7.85
N ARG A 102 9.83 3.77 7.81
CA ARG A 102 11.20 4.08 8.15
C ARG A 102 11.86 5.00 7.12
N GLU A 103 11.68 4.75 5.83
CA GLU A 103 12.24 5.54 4.74
C GLU A 103 11.70 6.98 4.77
N GLU A 104 10.38 7.14 4.87
CA GLU A 104 9.72 8.45 4.84
C GLU A 104 9.96 9.28 6.13
N THR A 105 9.97 8.63 7.29
CA THR A 105 9.88 9.34 8.58
C THR A 105 11.01 9.04 9.57
N GLY A 106 11.84 8.03 9.30
CA GLY A 106 12.87 7.56 10.22
C GLY A 106 12.34 6.86 11.48
N ILE A 107 11.03 6.60 11.55
CA ILE A 107 10.41 5.91 12.68
C ILE A 107 10.53 4.40 12.50
N ASP A 108 11.12 3.72 13.48
CA ASP A 108 11.12 2.26 13.54
C ASP A 108 9.78 1.78 14.11
N VAL A 109 9.19 0.78 13.45
CA VAL A 109 7.86 0.26 13.80
C VAL A 109 7.81 -1.26 13.77
N ASP A 110 6.86 -1.83 14.50
CA ASP A 110 6.45 -3.23 14.40
C ASP A 110 5.10 -3.32 13.68
N PHE A 111 4.98 -4.23 12.71
CA PHE A 111 3.72 -4.53 12.06
C PHE A 111 2.76 -5.22 13.03
N VAL A 112 1.51 -4.75 13.10
CA VAL A 112 0.47 -5.32 13.95
C VAL A 112 -0.52 -6.13 13.11
N GLN A 113 -1.18 -5.50 12.15
CA GLN A 113 -2.22 -6.14 11.33
C GLN A 113 -2.56 -5.33 10.07
N LEU A 114 -3.22 -5.98 9.13
CA LEU A 114 -3.88 -5.35 8.00
C LEU A 114 -5.31 -4.95 8.42
N ALA A 115 -5.65 -3.67 8.26
CA ALA A 115 -6.91 -3.13 8.74
C ALA A 115 -7.98 -3.04 7.65
N SER A 116 -7.60 -2.62 6.45
CA SER A 116 -8.55 -2.42 5.35
C SER A 116 -7.84 -2.47 4.00
N ILE A 117 -8.61 -2.72 2.95
CA ILE A 117 -8.14 -2.75 1.57
C ILE A 117 -9.09 -1.89 0.73
N ARG A 118 -8.52 -1.05 -0.15
CA ARG A 118 -9.26 -0.32 -1.18
C ARG A 118 -8.85 -0.84 -2.54
N ASP A 119 -9.83 -1.20 -3.35
CA ASP A 119 -9.65 -1.45 -4.78
C ASP A 119 -9.92 -0.16 -5.56
N GLY A 120 -8.90 0.34 -6.25
CA GLY A 120 -8.97 1.57 -7.02
C GLY A 120 -8.63 1.34 -8.48
N HIS A 121 -9.53 1.77 -9.38
CA HIS A 121 -9.35 1.55 -10.81
C HIS A 121 -8.58 2.69 -11.48
N LYS A 122 -7.84 2.33 -12.56
CA LYS A 122 -7.10 3.27 -13.43
C LYS A 122 -6.16 4.21 -12.66
N ALA A 123 -5.43 3.64 -11.70
CA ALA A 123 -4.46 4.38 -10.90
C ALA A 123 -3.15 4.63 -11.69
N LEU A 124 -2.03 4.11 -11.21
CA LEU A 124 -0.71 4.33 -11.80
C LEU A 124 -0.57 3.60 -13.15
N HIS A 125 -0.18 4.32 -14.19
CA HIS A 125 0.02 3.79 -15.57
C HIS A 125 -1.21 3.03 -16.14
N GLY A 126 -2.43 3.44 -15.72
CA GLY A 126 -3.67 2.81 -16.17
C GLY A 126 -3.94 1.43 -15.58
N LYS A 127 -3.12 0.98 -14.61
CA LYS A 127 -3.35 -0.22 -13.82
C LYS A 127 -4.26 0.08 -12.64
N ASP A 128 -4.96 -0.93 -12.19
CA ASP A 128 -5.71 -0.86 -10.93
C ASP A 128 -4.76 -0.89 -9.73
N ASN A 129 -5.25 -0.52 -8.55
CA ASN A 129 -4.41 -0.47 -7.35
C ASN A 129 -5.15 -1.05 -6.15
N LEU A 130 -4.59 -2.09 -5.57
CA LEU A 130 -4.97 -2.57 -4.25
C LEU A 130 -4.18 -1.79 -3.20
N PHE A 131 -4.87 -0.91 -2.47
CA PHE A 131 -4.27 -0.12 -1.42
C PHE A 131 -4.60 -0.71 -0.05
N CYS A 132 -3.56 -1.24 0.61
CA CYS A 132 -3.64 -1.98 1.86
C CYS A 132 -3.29 -1.06 3.03
N VAL A 133 -4.22 -0.80 3.96
CA VAL A 133 -3.94 -0.02 5.17
C VAL A 133 -3.47 -0.93 6.29
N CYS A 134 -2.23 -0.73 6.69
CA CYS A 134 -1.53 -1.50 7.70
C CYS A 134 -1.48 -0.72 9.02
N ILE A 135 -1.75 -1.39 10.14
CA ILE A 135 -1.53 -0.85 11.48
C ILE A 135 -0.14 -1.28 11.94
N VAL A 136 0.63 -0.31 12.42
CA VAL A 136 1.95 -0.54 13.01
C VAL A 136 2.05 0.12 14.38
N LYS A 137 2.95 -0.40 15.21
CA LYS A 137 3.28 0.14 16.52
C LYS A 137 4.64 0.84 16.47
N PRO A 138 4.75 2.13 16.85
CA PRO A 138 6.04 2.82 16.87
C PRO A 138 6.96 2.28 17.98
N ARG A 139 8.23 2.06 17.64
CA ARG A 139 9.34 1.75 18.58
C ARG A 139 10.11 2.99 18.96
N THR A 140 10.11 3.98 18.07
CA THR A 140 10.77 5.26 18.25
C THR A 140 9.76 6.39 17.99
N SER A 141 10.06 7.61 18.48
CA SER A 141 9.16 8.75 18.32
C SER A 141 9.79 9.94 17.57
N LYS A 142 11.12 9.92 17.41
CA LYS A 142 11.84 11.04 16.79
C LYS A 142 11.79 10.96 15.27
N ILE A 143 11.02 11.85 14.67
CA ILE A 143 10.88 11.95 13.21
C ILE A 143 12.16 12.49 12.57
N ARG A 144 12.53 11.89 11.43
CA ARG A 144 13.57 12.36 10.50
C ARG A 144 12.96 12.31 9.10
N VAL A 145 12.55 13.46 8.61
CA VAL A 145 11.89 13.58 7.31
C VAL A 145 12.85 13.26 6.17
N GLN A 146 12.43 12.44 5.23
CA GLN A 146 13.13 12.19 3.97
C GLN A 146 12.86 13.35 3.00
N THR A 147 13.71 14.34 2.99
CA THR A 147 13.51 15.60 2.25
C THR A 147 13.56 15.48 0.73
N SER A 148 13.96 14.33 0.16
CA SER A 148 13.89 14.08 -1.28
C SER A 148 12.47 13.84 -1.79
N GLU A 149 11.56 13.36 -0.94
CA GLU A 149 10.18 13.01 -1.30
C GLU A 149 9.15 13.77 -0.49
N LEU A 150 9.48 14.12 0.76
CA LEU A 150 8.57 14.77 1.68
C LEU A 150 8.94 16.22 1.96
N ALA A 151 7.92 17.07 2.04
CA ALA A 151 8.05 18.43 2.52
C ALA A 151 8.06 18.51 4.05
N ASP A 152 7.29 17.63 4.72
CA ASP A 152 7.17 17.61 6.17
C ASP A 152 6.61 16.26 6.68
N ALA A 153 6.85 15.97 7.98
CA ALA A 153 6.23 14.86 8.70
C ALA A 153 6.03 15.24 10.17
N ARG A 154 4.90 14.87 10.75
CA ARG A 154 4.60 15.17 12.16
C ARG A 154 3.68 14.15 12.81
N TRP A 155 3.66 14.18 14.14
CA TRP A 155 2.59 13.59 14.93
C TRP A 155 1.41 14.57 15.00
N MET A 156 0.20 14.10 14.67
CA MET A 156 -1.04 14.88 14.63
C MET A 156 -2.09 14.18 15.50
N PRO A 157 -2.87 14.87 16.34
CA PRO A 157 -3.99 14.23 17.04
C PRO A 157 -4.88 13.46 16.08
N VAL A 158 -5.28 12.22 16.43
CA VAL A 158 -6.11 11.36 15.55
C VAL A 158 -7.40 12.07 15.14
N ASP A 159 -8.04 12.78 16.05
CA ASP A 159 -9.29 13.48 15.76
C ASP A 159 -9.08 14.67 14.82
N GLU A 160 -7.93 15.40 14.92
CA GLU A 160 -7.55 16.44 13.96
C GLU A 160 -7.36 15.84 12.56
N PHE A 161 -6.66 14.71 12.46
CA PHE A 161 -6.47 14.00 11.18
C PHE A 161 -7.79 13.58 10.54
N LEU A 162 -8.70 12.98 11.31
CA LEU A 162 -10.00 12.53 10.81
C LEU A 162 -10.96 13.68 10.48
N ALA A 163 -10.71 14.89 11.01
CA ALA A 163 -11.47 16.10 10.73
C ALA A 163 -10.98 16.84 9.48
N LEU A 164 -9.84 16.44 8.88
CA LEU A 164 -9.35 17.09 7.66
C LEU A 164 -10.40 17.00 6.53
N PRO A 165 -10.65 18.08 5.77
CA PRO A 165 -11.77 18.15 4.83
C PRO A 165 -11.80 17.05 3.78
N TYR A 166 -10.63 16.56 3.34
CA TYR A 166 -10.54 15.49 2.35
C TYR A 166 -10.72 14.08 2.93
N TYR A 167 -10.86 13.95 4.26
CA TYR A 167 -11.22 12.72 4.97
C TYR A 167 -12.64 12.78 5.55
N ALA A 168 -13.50 13.63 4.96
CA ALA A 168 -14.89 13.72 5.35
C ALA A 168 -15.56 12.32 5.32
N PRO A 169 -16.54 12.06 6.21
CA PRO A 169 -17.36 10.86 6.13
C PRO A 169 -17.96 10.67 4.72
N ALA A 170 -18.17 9.42 4.31
CA ALA A 170 -18.65 9.03 2.98
C ALA A 170 -17.67 9.33 1.83
N THR A 171 -16.43 9.71 2.09
CA THR A 171 -15.36 9.65 1.10
C THR A 171 -14.60 8.34 1.23
N ALA A 172 -14.09 7.79 0.11
CA ALA A 172 -13.35 6.53 0.14
C ALA A 172 -12.18 6.53 1.14
N TYR A 173 -11.42 7.64 1.19
CA TYR A 173 -10.31 7.77 2.14
C TYR A 173 -10.78 8.04 3.58
N GLY A 174 -11.89 8.76 3.75
CA GLY A 174 -12.47 8.99 5.07
C GLY A 174 -12.95 7.68 5.69
N GLU A 175 -13.69 6.87 4.96
CA GLU A 175 -14.15 5.55 5.39
C GLU A 175 -12.99 4.60 5.68
N LEU A 176 -12.01 4.55 4.77
CA LEU A 176 -10.82 3.70 4.90
C LEU A 176 -10.04 4.01 6.19
N ASN A 177 -9.77 5.29 6.45
CA ASN A 177 -9.01 5.74 7.62
C ASN A 177 -9.79 5.52 8.92
N ARG A 178 -11.11 5.81 8.93
CA ARG A 178 -11.96 5.57 10.11
C ARG A 178 -12.04 4.08 10.44
N ALA A 179 -12.24 3.22 9.43
CA ALA A 179 -12.26 1.78 9.62
C ALA A 179 -10.93 1.26 10.20
N ALA A 180 -9.79 1.80 9.74
CA ALA A 180 -8.49 1.42 10.25
C ALA A 180 -8.25 1.91 11.69
N ILE A 181 -8.68 3.12 12.04
CA ILE A 181 -8.63 3.63 13.42
C ILE A 181 -9.58 2.83 14.33
N ASP A 182 -10.76 2.44 13.85
CA ASP A 182 -11.67 1.57 14.60
C ASP A 182 -11.06 0.18 14.84
N CYS A 183 -10.32 -0.34 13.87
CA CYS A 183 -9.57 -1.57 14.03
C CYS A 183 -8.44 -1.41 15.08
N LEU A 184 -7.66 -0.32 15.03
CA LEU A 184 -6.63 0.00 16.02
C LEU A 184 -7.22 0.06 17.44
N ARG A 185 -8.37 0.71 17.59
CA ARG A 185 -9.07 0.90 18.88
C ARG A 185 -9.90 -0.34 19.32
N GLY A 186 -9.77 -1.47 18.61
CA GLY A 186 -10.45 -2.72 18.93
C GLY A 186 -11.96 -2.73 18.68
N ARG A 187 -12.50 -1.72 17.99
CA ARG A 187 -13.93 -1.63 17.62
C ARG A 187 -14.27 -2.44 16.36
N ARG A 188 -13.26 -2.80 15.58
CA ARG A 188 -13.36 -3.68 14.39
C ARG A 188 -12.23 -4.70 14.39
N GLY A 189 -12.48 -5.88 13.81
CA GLY A 189 -11.44 -6.88 13.56
C GLY A 189 -10.55 -6.48 12.38
N GLY A 190 -9.25 -6.82 12.47
CA GLY A 190 -8.30 -6.76 11.37
C GLY A 190 -7.88 -8.16 10.92
N LEU A 191 -6.97 -8.20 9.95
CA LEU A 191 -6.39 -9.44 9.44
C LEU A 191 -4.97 -9.62 9.99
N SER A 192 -4.73 -10.69 10.73
CA SER A 192 -3.39 -11.05 11.23
C SER A 192 -2.58 -11.75 10.14
N GLY A 193 -1.31 -11.39 10.01
CA GLY A 193 -0.40 -12.01 9.06
C GLY A 193 0.34 -13.21 9.64
N HIS A 194 0.32 -14.34 8.91
CA HIS A 194 1.04 -15.56 9.27
C HIS A 194 1.85 -16.06 8.08
N SER A 195 3.11 -16.47 8.32
CA SER A 195 3.93 -17.13 7.31
C SER A 195 3.74 -18.64 7.40
N LEU A 196 3.55 -19.28 6.26
CA LEU A 196 3.39 -20.71 6.12
C LEU A 196 4.32 -21.24 5.03
N PRO A 197 4.85 -22.46 5.15
CA PRO A 197 5.62 -23.09 4.09
C PRO A 197 4.79 -23.21 2.80
N GLU A 198 5.39 -22.87 1.67
CA GLU A 198 4.79 -23.10 0.36
C GLU A 198 4.78 -24.60 0.04
N LYS A 199 3.64 -25.10 -0.47
CA LYS A 199 3.48 -26.50 -0.79
C LYS A 199 4.10 -26.87 -2.17
N PHE A 200 4.04 -25.96 -3.13
CA PHE A 200 4.33 -26.28 -4.53
C PHE A 200 5.66 -25.71 -5.04
N ARG A 201 6.36 -24.94 -4.23
CA ARG A 201 7.66 -24.31 -4.54
C ARG A 201 8.43 -24.07 -3.25
N PRO A 202 9.76 -23.99 -3.26
CA PRO A 202 10.55 -23.62 -2.11
C PRO A 202 10.19 -22.22 -1.61
N GLY A 203 10.11 -22.02 -0.30
CA GLY A 203 9.85 -20.74 0.33
C GLY A 203 8.66 -20.74 1.28
N GLU A 204 8.28 -19.55 1.69
CA GLU A 204 7.11 -19.28 2.54
C GLU A 204 6.14 -18.37 1.82
N THR A 205 4.86 -18.52 2.11
CA THR A 205 3.81 -17.58 1.72
C THR A 205 3.23 -16.93 2.96
N ARG A 206 2.85 -15.66 2.87
CA ARG A 206 2.19 -14.96 3.95
C ARG A 206 0.70 -14.84 3.68
N ILE A 207 -0.10 -15.29 4.61
CA ILE A 207 -1.56 -15.16 4.57
C ILE A 207 -2.01 -14.11 5.59
N TYR A 208 -3.11 -13.44 5.30
CA TYR A 208 -3.76 -12.47 6.19
C TYR A 208 -5.18 -12.95 6.45
N VAL A 209 -5.47 -13.33 7.69
CA VAL A 209 -6.75 -13.93 8.07
C VAL A 209 -7.38 -13.21 9.25
N GLY A 210 -8.71 -13.15 9.28
CA GLY A 210 -9.47 -12.63 10.41
C GLY A 210 -9.22 -13.48 11.66
N GLN A 211 -9.25 -12.85 12.84
CA GLN A 211 -9.22 -13.57 14.10
C GLN A 211 -10.51 -14.38 14.24
N PRO A 212 -10.44 -15.61 14.79
CA PRO A 212 -11.66 -16.36 15.13
C PRO A 212 -12.54 -15.53 16.05
N SER A 213 -13.85 -15.52 15.80
CA SER A 213 -14.82 -14.93 16.71
C SER A 213 -14.91 -15.82 17.97
N GLY A 214 -14.25 -15.44 19.05
CA GLY A 214 -14.26 -16.14 20.34
C GLY A 214 -13.04 -15.74 21.16
N ASP A 215 -13.26 -15.09 22.29
CA ASP A 215 -12.42 -14.89 23.48
C ASP A 215 -10.87 -14.81 23.33
N GLY A 216 -10.39 -14.17 22.30
CA GLY A 216 -9.01 -13.75 22.22
C GLY A 216 -8.80 -12.40 22.93
N PRO A 217 -7.62 -12.10 23.52
CA PRO A 217 -7.37 -10.82 24.15
C PRO A 217 -7.63 -9.69 23.16
N SER A 218 -8.38 -8.68 23.57
CA SER A 218 -8.71 -7.51 22.77
C SER A 218 -7.42 -6.88 22.24
N CYS A 219 -7.47 -6.31 21.05
CA CYS A 219 -6.33 -5.60 20.42
C CYS A 219 -5.70 -4.54 21.35
N ALA A 220 -6.48 -4.05 22.33
CA ALA A 220 -6.04 -3.11 23.38
C ALA A 220 -4.94 -3.66 24.30
N SER A 221 -4.78 -4.98 24.41
CA SER A 221 -3.72 -5.59 25.23
C SER A 221 -2.39 -5.82 24.46
N ARG A 222 -2.33 -5.48 23.17
CA ARG A 222 -1.15 -5.62 22.31
C ARG A 222 -0.52 -4.29 21.89
N LEU A 223 -1.09 -3.16 22.34
CA LEU A 223 -0.55 -1.82 22.14
C LEU A 223 0.40 -1.41 23.27
#